data_a51d2c17c48977cba87eacc44069212a
#
_entry.id   a51d2c17c48977cba87eacc44069212a
#
_cell.length_a   1.000
_cell.length_b   1.000
_cell.length_c   1.000
_cell.angle_alpha   90.00
_cell.angle_beta   90.00
_cell.angle_gamma   90.00
#
_symmetry.space_group_name_H-M   'P 1'
#
loop_
_entity.id
_entity.type
_entity.pdbx_description
1 polymer ?
#
loop_
_entity_poly.entity_id
_entity_poly.type
_entity_poly.pdbx_seq_one_letter_code
_entity_poly.pdbx_strand_id
1 'polypeptide(L)'
;MTSPTRFRRARTALYGTALAVVVALAGQALPAAAHSAGSPATAVDPVFARAAAAYDVPRDLLVAVGYGETRLDHHGGLPSQDNGYGMMHLASNPVQHSLERAARLTGATVTALKEDPAANIRGGAAVLRALADEAGLGPADRRRVDAWYPVVARYGAPRSDAAARSYADAVYDILNQGARAHTAGGEEIGIAPRPVAPERGRYADLVPEGLQASTDYPPALWVPASSSNYSAGRTSAVTKVVVHVTQGSYAGSISWFQNPSSQVSAHYVIRSSDGQVTQTVRERDTAWHARSANASSVGVEHEGYVSNPAWFTDAMYRSSAALTRHLTSKYGIPRDRAHIVGHSEVPGNDHTDPGPNWNWTYYMSLVRGETGTGKSFPTWGTDVNIRQQATTTSTRVATLPGPTTVRVTCQVRGQSVTYNGRTNDAWSYLPDYGGYISNLFIDVPEAWLPGVPTC
;
A
#
# COMPACT_ATOMS: atom_id res chain seq x y z
N MET A 1 4.53 -75.67 17.38
CA MET A 1 5.94 -76.07 17.33
C MET A 1 6.72 -74.75 17.13
N THR A 2 7.52 -74.15 17.91
CA THR A 2 8.19 -74.33 19.19
C THR A 2 8.51 -72.93 19.70
N SER A 3 8.06 -72.64 20.89
CA SER A 3 8.65 -71.59 21.74
C SER A 3 9.87 -72.23 22.43
N PRO A 4 10.70 -71.62 23.29
CA PRO A 4 11.02 -70.21 23.64
C PRO A 4 12.54 -70.00 23.85
N THR A 5 13.03 -68.84 24.27
CA THR A 5 13.91 -68.77 25.45
C THR A 5 14.12 -67.35 25.98
N ARG A 6 13.81 -67.17 27.24
CA ARG A 6 14.15 -66.05 28.11
C ARG A 6 15.62 -66.16 28.53
N PHE A 7 16.36 -65.03 28.65
CA PHE A 7 17.45 -64.89 29.59
C PHE A 7 17.35 -63.62 30.42
N ARG A 8 17.18 -63.83 31.74
CA ARG A 8 17.38 -62.85 32.84
C ARG A 8 18.86 -62.90 33.25
N ARG A 9 19.42 -61.76 33.59
CA ARG A 9 20.50 -61.55 34.60
C ARG A 9 20.78 -60.03 34.60
N ALA A 10 21.17 -59.36 35.66
CA ALA A 10 21.17 -59.47 37.09
C ALA A 10 21.57 -58.08 37.59
N ARG A 11 21.03 -57.66 38.69
CA ARG A 11 21.31 -56.36 39.34
C ARG A 11 22.68 -56.44 39.95
N THR A 12 23.51 -55.37 39.81
CA THR A 12 24.60 -55.08 40.74
C THR A 12 24.50 -53.60 41.11
N ALA A 13 24.24 -53.35 42.39
CA ALA A 13 24.29 -52.04 43.00
C ALA A 13 25.73 -51.75 43.43
N LEU A 14 26.23 -50.58 43.09
CA LEU A 14 27.44 -50.04 43.67
C LEU A 14 27.14 -48.64 44.20
N TYR A 15 27.28 -48.54 45.55
CA TYR A 15 27.27 -47.29 46.27
C TYR A 15 28.56 -46.53 45.99
N GLY A 16 28.47 -45.29 45.48
CA GLY A 16 29.62 -44.41 45.37
C GLY A 16 29.25 -43.04 45.93
N THR A 17 29.98 -42.64 46.92
CA THR A 17 29.95 -41.44 47.74
C THR A 17 29.97 -40.17 46.90
N ALA A 18 29.00 -39.29 47.16
CA ALA A 18 28.95 -37.95 46.57
C ALA A 18 29.94 -37.00 47.23
N LEU A 19 30.92 -36.52 46.49
CA LEU A 19 31.75 -35.38 46.85
C LEU A 19 31.15 -34.12 46.21
N ALA A 20 30.58 -33.24 47.04
CA ALA A 20 30.05 -31.95 46.57
C ALA A 20 31.22 -31.00 46.33
N VAL A 21 31.49 -30.71 45.05
CA VAL A 21 32.35 -29.61 44.63
C VAL A 21 31.46 -28.41 44.36
N VAL A 22 31.49 -27.41 45.23
CA VAL A 22 30.88 -26.09 45.00
C VAL A 22 31.76 -25.33 44.02
N VAL A 23 31.38 -25.27 42.75
CA VAL A 23 32.01 -24.38 41.79
C VAL A 23 31.24 -23.05 41.84
N ALA A 24 31.89 -22.03 42.39
CA ALA A 24 31.40 -20.63 42.29
C ALA A 24 31.53 -20.17 40.84
N LEU A 25 30.43 -20.15 40.11
CA LEU A 25 30.32 -19.50 38.80
C LEU A 25 30.31 -17.98 39.01
N ALA A 26 31.47 -17.34 38.86
CA ALA A 26 31.56 -15.91 38.66
C ALA A 26 30.86 -15.59 37.33
N GLY A 27 29.68 -15.01 37.42
CA GLY A 27 28.93 -14.50 36.24
C GLY A 27 29.73 -13.40 35.57
N GLN A 28 30.41 -13.70 34.49
CA GLN A 28 30.86 -12.67 33.54
C GLN A 28 29.63 -12.20 32.75
N ALA A 29 29.18 -10.99 33.05
CA ALA A 29 28.24 -10.29 32.20
C ALA A 29 28.89 -10.13 30.82
N LEU A 30 28.34 -10.81 29.82
CA LEU A 30 28.67 -10.52 28.42
C LEU A 30 28.31 -9.04 28.15
N PRO A 31 29.23 -8.27 27.54
CA PRO A 31 28.85 -6.92 27.11
C PRO A 31 27.65 -7.03 26.20
N ALA A 32 26.58 -6.30 26.52
CA ALA A 32 25.44 -6.10 25.61
C ALA A 32 26.03 -5.68 24.26
N ALA A 33 25.74 -6.45 23.21
CA ALA A 33 26.13 -6.10 21.86
C ALA A 33 25.54 -4.70 21.63
N ALA A 34 26.42 -3.69 21.57
CA ALA A 34 26.03 -2.38 21.10
C ALA A 34 25.44 -2.61 19.71
N HIS A 35 24.13 -2.36 19.57
CA HIS A 35 23.52 -2.23 18.26
C HIS A 35 24.38 -1.18 17.57
N SER A 36 25.11 -1.60 16.54
CA SER A 36 25.80 -0.68 15.65
C SER A 36 24.75 0.34 15.21
N ALA A 37 24.92 1.58 15.65
CA ALA A 37 24.15 2.69 15.12
C ALA A 37 24.31 2.59 13.60
N GLY A 38 23.24 2.23 12.88
CA GLY A 38 23.24 2.17 11.43
C GLY A 38 23.83 3.48 10.94
N SER A 39 24.68 3.42 9.93
CA SER A 39 25.18 4.63 9.26
C SER A 39 24.02 5.58 9.05
N PRO A 40 24.16 6.90 9.31
CA PRO A 40 23.04 7.84 9.14
C PRO A 40 22.48 7.64 7.72
N ALA A 41 21.19 7.35 7.66
CA ALA A 41 20.51 7.12 6.39
C ALA A 41 20.81 8.34 5.50
N THR A 42 21.36 8.11 4.31
CA THR A 42 21.72 9.19 3.38
C THR A 42 20.46 9.97 3.08
N ALA A 43 20.45 11.27 3.37
CA ALA A 43 19.33 12.14 3.08
C ALA A 43 18.94 12.03 1.59
N VAL A 44 17.66 11.73 1.32
CA VAL A 44 17.16 11.34 -0.01
C VAL A 44 16.76 12.56 -0.83
N ASP A 45 16.28 13.64 -0.20
CA ASP A 45 15.89 14.86 -0.91
C ASP A 45 17.05 15.50 -1.70
N PRO A 46 18.27 15.64 -1.12
CA PRO A 46 19.42 16.08 -1.89
C PRO A 46 19.81 15.14 -3.05
N VAL A 47 19.44 13.85 -2.97
CA VAL A 47 19.68 12.90 -4.06
C VAL A 47 18.75 13.20 -5.23
N PHE A 48 17.45 13.44 -4.96
CA PHE A 48 16.51 13.89 -5.99
C PHE A 48 16.98 15.17 -6.68
N ALA A 49 17.41 16.17 -5.90
CA ALA A 49 17.91 17.43 -6.47
C ALA A 49 19.13 17.23 -7.36
N ARG A 50 20.12 16.42 -6.93
CA ARG A 50 21.31 16.10 -7.74
C ARG A 50 20.98 15.30 -8.99
N ALA A 51 20.11 14.30 -8.88
CA ALA A 51 19.71 13.49 -10.04
C ALA A 51 18.93 14.33 -11.06
N ALA A 52 18.02 15.17 -10.61
CA ALA A 52 17.26 16.11 -11.42
C ALA A 52 18.20 17.05 -12.22
N ALA A 53 19.19 17.65 -11.54
CA ALA A 53 20.17 18.51 -12.19
C ALA A 53 21.09 17.75 -13.18
N ALA A 54 21.54 16.54 -12.82
CA ALA A 54 22.45 15.75 -13.65
C ALA A 54 21.81 15.27 -14.96
N TYR A 55 20.49 15.01 -14.94
CA TYR A 55 19.75 14.51 -16.10
C TYR A 55 18.82 15.55 -16.74
N ASP A 56 18.86 16.81 -16.29
CA ASP A 56 18.03 17.91 -16.81
C ASP A 56 16.52 17.53 -16.79
N VAL A 57 16.08 16.99 -15.65
CA VAL A 57 14.70 16.62 -15.33
C VAL A 57 14.20 17.56 -14.24
N PRO A 58 12.98 18.13 -14.30
CA PRO A 58 12.46 18.94 -13.21
C PRO A 58 12.38 18.13 -11.89
N ARG A 59 12.97 18.67 -10.78
CA ARG A 59 13.02 17.96 -9.49
C ARG A 59 11.64 17.52 -9.02
N ASP A 60 10.68 18.43 -9.05
CA ASP A 60 9.34 18.15 -8.53
C ASP A 60 8.62 17.08 -9.37
N LEU A 61 8.89 17.03 -10.68
CA LEU A 61 8.40 15.95 -11.54
C LEU A 61 9.02 14.59 -11.16
N LEU A 62 10.33 14.57 -10.95
CA LEU A 62 11.03 13.33 -10.54
C LEU A 62 10.51 12.82 -9.20
N VAL A 63 10.29 13.73 -8.24
CA VAL A 63 9.69 13.38 -6.94
C VAL A 63 8.24 12.94 -7.10
N ALA A 64 7.45 13.60 -7.96
CA ALA A 64 6.04 13.23 -8.21
C ALA A 64 5.91 11.83 -8.82
N VAL A 65 6.80 11.46 -9.74
CA VAL A 65 6.86 10.09 -10.30
C VAL A 65 7.17 9.10 -9.18
N GLY A 66 8.24 9.30 -8.40
CA GLY A 66 8.59 8.40 -7.31
C GLY A 66 7.51 8.32 -6.22
N TYR A 67 6.84 9.44 -5.94
CA TYR A 67 5.72 9.45 -5.00
C TYR A 67 4.51 8.65 -5.54
N GLY A 68 4.17 8.81 -6.80
CA GLY A 68 3.09 8.07 -7.45
C GLY A 68 3.35 6.56 -7.49
N GLU A 69 4.60 6.17 -7.71
CA GLU A 69 4.99 4.76 -7.79
C GLU A 69 5.04 4.07 -6.42
N THR A 70 5.66 4.71 -5.41
CA THR A 70 6.03 4.00 -4.17
C THR A 70 5.81 4.82 -2.90
N ARG A 71 5.23 6.03 -2.97
CA ARG A 71 5.21 7.00 -1.85
C ARG A 71 6.61 7.30 -1.32
N LEU A 72 7.63 7.24 -2.19
CA LEU A 72 9.04 7.39 -1.86
C LEU A 72 9.55 6.34 -0.86
N ASP A 73 8.94 5.16 -0.82
CA ASP A 73 9.41 4.02 -0.06
C ASP A 73 10.30 3.14 -0.95
N HIS A 74 11.47 2.80 -0.43
CA HIS A 74 12.43 1.94 -1.14
C HIS A 74 12.10 0.44 -1.00
N HIS A 75 11.22 0.07 -0.09
CA HIS A 75 10.81 -1.31 0.23
C HIS A 75 11.97 -2.27 0.54
N GLY A 76 13.13 -1.73 0.98
CA GLY A 76 14.32 -2.55 1.30
C GLY A 76 14.89 -3.31 0.11
N GLY A 77 14.67 -2.85 -1.11
CA GLY A 77 15.11 -3.54 -2.33
C GLY A 77 14.23 -4.73 -2.74
N LEU A 78 13.11 -4.96 -2.06
CA LEU A 78 12.15 -6.00 -2.42
C LEU A 78 11.34 -5.58 -3.67
N PRO A 79 10.99 -6.54 -4.54
CA PRO A 79 10.21 -6.26 -5.74
C PRO A 79 8.73 -5.99 -5.42
N SER A 80 8.09 -5.19 -6.26
CA SER A 80 6.63 -5.12 -6.40
C SER A 80 6.08 -6.39 -7.10
N GLN A 81 4.76 -6.49 -7.21
CA GLN A 81 4.09 -7.60 -7.89
C GLN A 81 4.50 -7.71 -9.37
N ASP A 82 4.76 -6.62 -10.05
CA ASP A 82 5.21 -6.55 -11.44
C ASP A 82 6.73 -6.48 -11.59
N ASN A 83 7.48 -6.81 -10.51
CA ASN A 83 8.94 -6.87 -10.45
C ASN A 83 9.61 -5.50 -10.63
N GLY A 84 9.02 -4.45 -10.06
CA GLY A 84 9.59 -3.11 -9.93
C GLY A 84 10.35 -2.92 -8.62
N TYR A 85 11.39 -2.10 -8.60
CA TYR A 85 12.31 -1.94 -7.49
C TYR A 85 12.55 -0.48 -7.13
N GLY A 86 12.66 -0.21 -5.85
CA GLY A 86 13.08 1.06 -5.27
C GLY A 86 12.10 2.20 -5.51
N MET A 87 12.47 3.40 -5.07
CA MET A 87 11.59 4.58 -5.06
C MET A 87 11.06 4.98 -6.44
N MET A 88 11.82 4.72 -7.49
CA MET A 88 11.44 5.03 -8.88
C MET A 88 10.80 3.85 -9.61
N HIS A 89 10.52 2.75 -8.91
CA HIS A 89 9.87 1.55 -9.44
C HIS A 89 10.49 1.07 -10.77
N LEU A 90 11.82 0.90 -10.78
CA LEU A 90 12.52 0.41 -11.96
C LEU A 90 12.19 -1.07 -12.18
N ALA A 91 11.39 -1.37 -13.18
CA ALA A 91 10.86 -2.71 -13.39
C ALA A 91 11.70 -3.54 -14.36
N SER A 92 11.75 -4.86 -14.08
CA SER A 92 12.37 -5.90 -14.90
C SER A 92 11.38 -7.03 -15.10
N ASN A 93 10.53 -6.93 -16.11
CA ASN A 93 9.52 -7.93 -16.46
C ASN A 93 9.40 -8.06 -17.99
N PRO A 94 8.63 -9.01 -18.52
CA PRO A 94 8.59 -9.26 -19.98
C PRO A 94 8.17 -8.08 -20.86
N VAL A 95 7.65 -7.00 -20.29
CA VAL A 95 7.16 -5.84 -21.05
C VAL A 95 7.81 -4.53 -20.65
N GLN A 96 8.41 -4.47 -19.47
CA GLN A 96 9.07 -3.29 -18.94
C GLN A 96 10.50 -3.66 -18.51
N HIS A 97 11.47 -2.99 -19.11
CA HIS A 97 12.89 -3.20 -18.88
C HIS A 97 13.57 -1.89 -18.41
N SER A 98 12.86 -1.09 -17.60
CA SER A 98 13.38 0.18 -17.10
C SER A 98 14.57 -0.01 -16.16
N LEU A 99 14.66 -1.14 -15.45
CA LEU A 99 15.81 -1.48 -14.60
C LEU A 99 17.10 -1.70 -15.43
N GLU A 100 17.02 -2.52 -16.46
CA GLU A 100 18.16 -2.77 -17.38
C GLU A 100 18.50 -1.53 -18.19
N ARG A 101 17.49 -0.74 -18.55
CA ARG A 101 17.69 0.55 -19.23
C ARG A 101 18.44 1.52 -18.33
N ALA A 102 18.02 1.64 -17.05
CA ALA A 102 18.71 2.46 -16.06
C ALA A 102 20.16 2.02 -15.86
N ALA A 103 20.41 0.70 -15.79
CA ALA A 103 21.76 0.15 -15.67
C ALA A 103 22.65 0.58 -16.85
N ARG A 104 22.15 0.47 -18.09
CA ARG A 104 22.90 0.91 -19.30
C ARG A 104 23.15 2.42 -19.31
N LEU A 105 22.17 3.23 -18.91
CA LEU A 105 22.27 4.69 -18.97
C LEU A 105 23.18 5.27 -17.88
N THR A 106 23.23 4.62 -16.71
CA THR A 106 23.97 5.13 -15.54
C THR A 106 25.32 4.44 -15.31
N GLY A 107 25.53 3.26 -15.92
CA GLY A 107 26.67 2.38 -15.61
C GLY A 107 26.55 1.69 -14.23
N ALA A 108 25.45 1.87 -13.50
CA ALA A 108 25.23 1.22 -12.22
C ALA A 108 24.89 -0.27 -12.41
N THR A 109 25.29 -1.11 -11.46
CA THR A 109 24.87 -2.51 -11.45
C THR A 109 23.38 -2.64 -11.16
N VAL A 110 22.75 -3.70 -11.65
CA VAL A 110 21.34 -4.02 -11.36
C VAL A 110 21.11 -4.15 -9.84
N THR A 111 22.04 -4.77 -9.12
CA THR A 111 22.00 -4.87 -7.67
C THR A 111 21.97 -3.49 -7.00
N ALA A 112 22.88 -2.58 -7.39
CA ALA A 112 22.88 -1.23 -6.84
C ALA A 112 21.57 -0.48 -7.13
N LEU A 113 21.00 -0.64 -8.33
CA LEU A 113 19.72 -0.03 -8.68
C LEU A 113 18.54 -0.57 -7.86
N LYS A 114 18.63 -1.80 -7.36
CA LYS A 114 17.63 -2.41 -6.49
C LYS A 114 17.79 -1.99 -5.03
N GLU A 115 19.02 -1.94 -4.53
CA GLU A 115 19.33 -1.89 -3.10
C GLU A 115 19.73 -0.49 -2.60
N ASP A 116 20.25 0.37 -3.48
CA ASP A 116 20.68 1.73 -3.12
C ASP A 116 19.66 2.78 -3.62
N PRO A 117 18.97 3.47 -2.70
CA PRO A 117 18.02 4.52 -3.05
C PRO A 117 18.62 5.60 -3.97
N ALA A 118 19.89 5.97 -3.77
CA ALA A 118 20.53 6.99 -4.57
C ALA A 118 20.81 6.51 -6.02
N ALA A 119 21.21 5.26 -6.20
CA ALA A 119 21.36 4.66 -7.51
C ALA A 119 20.00 4.53 -8.21
N ASN A 120 18.97 4.11 -7.49
CA ASN A 120 17.61 3.97 -8.01
C ASN A 120 17.03 5.29 -8.51
N ILE A 121 17.12 6.37 -7.72
CA ILE A 121 16.67 7.71 -8.10
C ILE A 121 17.42 8.21 -9.35
N ARG A 122 18.75 8.04 -9.39
CA ARG A 122 19.53 8.38 -10.58
C ARG A 122 19.11 7.57 -11.80
N GLY A 123 18.82 6.28 -11.60
CA GLY A 123 18.30 5.40 -12.64
C GLY A 123 16.98 5.89 -13.22
N GLY A 124 16.02 6.26 -12.36
CA GLY A 124 14.73 6.82 -12.76
C GLY A 124 14.88 8.14 -13.53
N ALA A 125 15.74 9.05 -13.04
CA ALA A 125 16.04 10.30 -13.74
C ALA A 125 16.65 10.06 -15.12
N ALA A 126 17.59 9.11 -15.24
CA ALA A 126 18.20 8.73 -16.51
C ALA A 126 17.16 8.16 -17.50
N VAL A 127 16.25 7.34 -17.04
CA VAL A 127 15.15 6.78 -17.86
C VAL A 127 14.21 7.89 -18.33
N LEU A 128 13.77 8.77 -17.44
CA LEU A 128 12.94 9.93 -17.80
C LEU A 128 13.62 10.82 -18.83
N ARG A 129 14.92 11.12 -18.65
CA ARG A 129 15.69 11.90 -19.61
C ARG A 129 15.76 11.22 -20.98
N ALA A 130 16.05 9.94 -21.04
CA ALA A 130 16.11 9.20 -22.29
C ALA A 130 14.74 9.16 -23.00
N LEU A 131 13.62 9.07 -22.24
CA LEU A 131 12.27 9.18 -22.80
C LEU A 131 11.98 10.59 -23.34
N ALA A 132 12.53 11.64 -22.69
CA ALA A 132 12.40 13.03 -23.16
C ALA A 132 13.17 13.25 -24.46
N ASP A 133 14.38 12.71 -24.57
CA ASP A 133 15.18 12.76 -25.80
C ASP A 133 14.48 12.02 -26.96
N GLU A 134 13.90 10.85 -26.71
CA GLU A 134 13.08 10.11 -27.67
C GLU A 134 11.80 10.85 -28.08
N ALA A 135 11.23 11.65 -27.17
CA ALA A 135 10.09 12.50 -27.46
C ALA A 135 10.46 13.82 -28.15
N GLY A 136 11.75 14.10 -28.33
CA GLY A 136 12.25 15.30 -28.97
C GLY A 136 12.21 16.56 -28.10
N LEU A 137 12.11 16.43 -26.74
CA LEU A 137 12.09 17.58 -25.84
C LEU A 137 13.46 18.30 -25.86
N GLY A 138 13.48 19.53 -26.40
CA GLY A 138 14.64 20.39 -26.40
C GLY A 138 14.99 20.93 -25.00
N PRO A 139 16.18 21.58 -24.84
CA PRO A 139 16.60 22.13 -23.54
C PRO A 139 15.62 23.16 -22.96
N ALA A 140 14.88 23.89 -23.80
CA ALA A 140 13.86 24.84 -23.35
C ALA A 140 12.62 24.13 -22.78
N ASP A 141 12.16 23.07 -23.45
CA ASP A 141 10.99 22.30 -23.04
C ASP A 141 11.26 21.50 -21.77
N ARG A 142 12.47 20.95 -21.61
CA ARG A 142 12.84 20.21 -20.39
C ARG A 142 12.79 21.06 -19.11
N ARG A 143 12.87 22.38 -19.20
CA ARG A 143 12.67 23.29 -18.05
C ARG A 143 11.22 23.53 -17.69
N ARG A 144 10.27 23.16 -18.56
CA ARG A 144 8.84 23.35 -18.40
C ARG A 144 8.18 22.01 -18.01
N VAL A 145 7.67 21.92 -16.80
CA VAL A 145 7.04 20.69 -16.30
C VAL A 145 5.84 20.26 -17.15
N ASP A 146 5.09 21.22 -17.67
CA ASP A 146 3.92 20.99 -18.54
C ASP A 146 4.27 20.20 -19.84
N ALA A 147 5.46 20.41 -20.40
CA ALA A 147 5.94 19.72 -21.61
C ALA A 147 6.29 18.23 -21.39
N TRP A 148 6.43 17.80 -20.14
CA TRP A 148 6.83 16.42 -19.82
C TRP A 148 5.68 15.41 -19.83
N TYR A 149 4.46 15.83 -20.02
CA TYR A 149 3.29 14.93 -19.95
C TYR A 149 3.43 13.69 -20.85
N PRO A 150 3.79 13.81 -22.16
CA PRO A 150 3.98 12.64 -23.02
C PRO A 150 5.13 11.72 -22.59
N VAL A 151 6.13 12.26 -21.90
CA VAL A 151 7.26 11.50 -21.36
C VAL A 151 6.81 10.69 -20.14
N VAL A 152 6.13 11.34 -19.20
CA VAL A 152 5.53 10.69 -18.01
C VAL A 152 4.58 9.59 -18.42
N ALA A 153 3.70 9.84 -19.41
CA ALA A 153 2.77 8.85 -19.94
C ALA A 153 3.43 7.55 -20.44
N ARG A 154 4.72 7.61 -20.80
CA ARG A 154 5.49 6.46 -21.28
C ARG A 154 6.35 5.79 -20.19
N TYR A 155 6.50 6.42 -19.02
CA TYR A 155 7.44 5.95 -17.98
C TYR A 155 7.10 4.56 -17.46
N GLY A 156 5.84 4.31 -17.12
CA GLY A 156 5.36 3.00 -16.66
C GLY A 156 5.18 1.96 -17.78
N ALA A 157 5.65 2.23 -19.01
CA ALA A 157 5.51 1.38 -20.19
C ALA A 157 4.06 0.86 -20.43
N PRO A 158 3.03 1.72 -20.34
CA PRO A 158 1.63 1.31 -20.44
C PRO A 158 1.33 0.73 -21.82
N ARG A 159 0.44 -0.27 -21.86
CA ARG A 159 0.10 -0.97 -23.10
C ARG A 159 -1.01 -0.29 -23.92
N SER A 160 -1.69 0.68 -23.33
CA SER A 160 -2.71 1.46 -24.02
C SER A 160 -2.55 2.94 -23.77
N ASP A 161 -2.98 3.77 -24.70
CA ASP A 161 -2.98 5.22 -24.53
C ASP A 161 -3.89 5.66 -23.36
N ALA A 162 -4.95 4.91 -23.07
CA ALA A 162 -5.80 5.15 -21.91
C ALA A 162 -5.06 4.93 -20.58
N ALA A 163 -4.32 3.83 -20.46
CA ALA A 163 -3.49 3.56 -19.27
C ALA A 163 -2.34 4.59 -19.15
N ALA A 164 -1.72 4.95 -20.27
CA ALA A 164 -0.68 5.99 -20.34
C ALA A 164 -1.19 7.34 -19.84
N ARG A 165 -2.37 7.73 -20.28
CA ARG A 165 -3.04 8.96 -19.87
C ARG A 165 -3.38 8.92 -18.38
N SER A 166 -4.00 7.83 -17.91
CA SER A 166 -4.38 7.67 -16.50
C SER A 166 -3.16 7.78 -15.58
N TYR A 167 -2.05 7.18 -15.96
CA TYR A 167 -0.78 7.28 -15.24
C TYR A 167 -0.26 8.72 -15.19
N ALA A 168 -0.18 9.39 -16.34
CA ALA A 168 0.32 10.76 -16.39
C ALA A 168 -0.62 11.73 -15.64
N ASP A 169 -1.93 11.62 -15.80
CA ASP A 169 -2.90 12.43 -15.06
C ASP A 169 -2.68 12.29 -13.55
N ALA A 170 -2.46 11.06 -13.01
CA ALA A 170 -2.18 10.84 -11.60
C ALA A 170 -0.89 11.53 -11.11
N VAL A 171 0.19 11.50 -11.91
CA VAL A 171 1.44 12.21 -11.57
C VAL A 171 1.23 13.74 -11.58
N TYR A 172 0.46 14.26 -12.53
CA TYR A 172 0.17 15.70 -12.60
C TYR A 172 -0.80 16.15 -11.51
N ASP A 173 -1.71 15.29 -11.06
CA ASP A 173 -2.53 15.54 -9.88
C ASP A 173 -1.67 15.69 -8.61
N ILE A 174 -0.63 14.87 -8.46
CA ILE A 174 0.36 15.01 -7.37
C ILE A 174 1.07 16.37 -7.44
N LEU A 175 1.47 16.82 -8.62
CA LEU A 175 2.09 18.13 -8.80
C LEU A 175 1.13 19.27 -8.45
N ASN A 176 -0.14 19.17 -8.87
CA ASN A 176 -1.17 20.19 -8.65
C ASN A 176 -1.57 20.30 -7.18
N GLN A 177 -1.73 19.15 -6.50
CA GLN A 177 -2.16 19.09 -5.09
C GLN A 177 -1.00 19.22 -4.12
N GLY A 178 0.23 19.00 -4.58
CA GLY A 178 1.38 18.79 -3.74
C GLY A 178 1.38 17.41 -3.08
N ALA A 179 2.52 17.03 -2.54
CA ALA A 179 2.67 15.76 -1.80
C ALA A 179 3.71 15.91 -0.69
N ARG A 180 3.57 15.10 0.35
CA ARG A 180 4.57 14.93 1.41
C ARG A 180 4.68 13.46 1.76
N ALA A 181 5.90 12.98 1.87
CA ALA A 181 6.20 11.64 2.34
C ALA A 181 7.31 11.67 3.38
N HIS A 182 7.31 10.70 4.27
CA HIS A 182 8.43 10.45 5.17
C HIS A 182 9.12 9.18 4.70
N THR A 183 10.42 9.28 4.46
CA THR A 183 11.23 8.10 4.15
C THR A 183 11.34 7.19 5.38
N ALA A 184 11.78 5.95 5.18
CA ALA A 184 12.04 5.02 6.29
C ALA A 184 13.05 5.60 7.31
N GLY A 185 13.92 6.53 6.90
CA GLY A 185 14.83 7.27 7.77
C GLY A 185 14.21 8.45 8.51
N GLY A 186 12.91 8.73 8.32
CA GLY A 186 12.19 9.84 8.96
C GLY A 186 12.37 11.21 8.29
N GLU A 187 13.07 11.28 7.14
CA GLU A 187 13.21 12.51 6.36
C GLU A 187 11.88 12.85 5.67
N GLU A 188 11.42 14.10 5.80
CA GLU A 188 10.26 14.59 5.04
C GLU A 188 10.72 15.09 3.67
N ILE A 189 10.11 14.53 2.61
CA ILE A 189 10.28 15.00 1.23
C ILE A 189 8.95 15.54 0.75
N GLY A 190 8.96 16.76 0.22
CA GLY A 190 7.73 17.43 -0.22
C GLY A 190 7.82 18.01 -1.62
N ILE A 191 6.63 18.15 -2.20
CA ILE A 191 6.33 18.96 -3.37
C ILE A 191 5.29 19.98 -2.93
N ALA A 192 5.58 21.27 -3.08
CA ALA A 192 4.58 22.29 -2.84
C ALA A 192 3.48 22.24 -3.93
N PRO A 193 2.19 22.46 -3.60
CA PRO A 193 1.13 22.57 -4.60
C PRO A 193 1.49 23.60 -5.67
N ARG A 194 1.39 23.19 -6.92
CA ARG A 194 1.70 24.08 -8.05
C ARG A 194 0.74 23.77 -9.21
N PRO A 195 -0.14 24.72 -9.60
CA PRO A 195 -1.00 24.53 -10.77
C PRO A 195 -0.15 24.30 -12.02
N VAL A 196 -0.28 23.15 -12.64
CA VAL A 196 0.36 22.79 -13.91
C VAL A 196 -0.73 22.41 -14.90
N ALA A 197 -0.75 23.07 -16.06
CA ALA A 197 -1.60 22.70 -17.17
C ALA A 197 -0.80 21.83 -18.16
N PRO A 198 -0.91 20.49 -18.12
CA PRO A 198 -0.05 19.62 -18.91
C PRO A 198 -0.29 19.72 -20.41
N GLU A 199 0.77 19.73 -21.19
CA GLU A 199 0.72 19.60 -22.66
C GLU A 199 0.51 18.14 -23.03
N ARG A 200 -0.75 17.70 -23.09
CA ARG A 200 -1.12 16.29 -23.28
C ARG A 200 -0.72 15.71 -24.63
N GLY A 201 -0.41 16.53 -25.65
CA GLY A 201 -0.05 16.06 -27.00
C GLY A 201 -1.09 15.08 -27.54
N ARG A 202 -0.65 13.92 -28.05
CA ARG A 202 -1.54 12.88 -28.61
C ARG A 202 -2.57 12.32 -27.62
N TYR A 203 -2.37 12.55 -26.32
CA TYR A 203 -3.30 12.10 -25.28
C TYR A 203 -4.44 13.10 -25.00
N ALA A 204 -4.42 14.28 -25.62
CA ALA A 204 -5.42 15.33 -25.39
C ALA A 204 -6.82 14.91 -25.86
N ASP A 205 -6.88 14.30 -27.04
CA ASP A 205 -8.15 13.90 -27.70
C ASP A 205 -8.63 12.50 -27.27
N LEU A 206 -7.91 11.84 -26.39
CA LEU A 206 -8.44 10.66 -25.72
C LEU A 206 -9.55 11.13 -24.80
N VAL A 207 -10.73 11.35 -25.40
CA VAL A 207 -11.94 11.63 -24.64
C VAL A 207 -12.10 10.53 -23.60
N PRO A 208 -12.66 10.85 -22.40
CA PRO A 208 -13.10 9.83 -21.44
C PRO A 208 -13.95 8.70 -22.03
N GLU A 209 -14.43 8.82 -23.28
CA GLU A 209 -15.08 7.75 -24.07
C GLU A 209 -14.19 6.51 -24.32
N GLY A 210 -12.87 6.63 -24.28
CA GLY A 210 -11.96 5.49 -24.24
C GLY A 210 -11.93 4.78 -22.90
N LEU A 211 -12.45 5.43 -21.86
CA LEU A 211 -12.68 4.92 -20.52
C LEU A 211 -14.20 4.75 -20.35
N GLN A 212 -14.78 3.82 -21.08
CA GLN A 212 -16.20 3.52 -20.92
C GLN A 212 -16.48 3.14 -19.47
N ALA A 213 -17.61 3.67 -18.95
CA ALA A 213 -18.12 3.21 -17.67
C ALA A 213 -18.32 1.68 -17.70
N SER A 214 -18.01 1.01 -16.62
CA SER A 214 -18.29 -0.40 -16.48
C SER A 214 -19.80 -0.66 -16.57
N THR A 215 -20.19 -1.70 -17.26
CA THR A 215 -21.59 -2.16 -17.29
C THR A 215 -21.98 -2.92 -16.02
N ASP A 216 -21.00 -3.48 -15.29
CA ASP A 216 -21.25 -4.21 -14.04
C ASP A 216 -21.38 -3.26 -12.84
N TYR A 217 -20.54 -2.22 -12.80
CA TYR A 217 -20.54 -1.17 -11.77
C TYR A 217 -20.26 0.19 -12.43
N PRO A 218 -21.29 0.97 -12.78
CA PRO A 218 -21.15 2.21 -13.56
C PRO A 218 -20.16 3.25 -13.03
N PRO A 219 -19.90 3.39 -11.69
CA PRO A 219 -18.85 4.28 -11.20
C PRO A 219 -17.43 3.86 -11.57
N ALA A 220 -17.21 2.59 -11.98
CA ALA A 220 -15.91 2.11 -12.41
C ALA A 220 -15.64 2.41 -13.89
N LEU A 221 -14.39 2.71 -14.21
CA LEU A 221 -13.87 2.72 -15.57
C LEU A 221 -13.71 1.29 -16.08
N TRP A 222 -13.83 1.09 -17.39
CA TRP A 222 -13.58 -0.22 -18.02
C TRP A 222 -12.25 -0.20 -18.77
N VAL A 223 -11.24 -0.92 -18.27
CA VAL A 223 -9.94 -1.13 -18.91
C VAL A 223 -9.64 -2.62 -18.88
N PRO A 224 -9.94 -3.38 -19.97
CA PRO A 224 -9.89 -4.83 -19.94
C PRO A 224 -8.49 -5.38 -19.72
N ALA A 225 -8.38 -6.39 -18.86
CA ALA A 225 -7.21 -7.27 -18.78
C ALA A 225 -7.03 -8.07 -20.07
N SER A 226 -5.84 -8.63 -20.29
CA SER A 226 -5.63 -9.59 -21.38
C SER A 226 -6.55 -10.79 -21.22
N SER A 227 -7.17 -11.25 -22.32
CA SER A 227 -7.99 -12.48 -22.32
C SER A 227 -7.20 -13.73 -21.95
N SER A 228 -5.86 -13.66 -21.93
CA SER A 228 -4.98 -14.75 -21.47
C SER A 228 -4.85 -14.81 -19.95
N ASN A 229 -5.41 -13.86 -19.20
CA ASN A 229 -5.21 -13.72 -17.77
C ASN A 229 -6.48 -13.99 -16.94
N TYR A 230 -7.55 -14.43 -17.56
CA TYR A 230 -8.79 -14.83 -16.89
C TYR A 230 -9.50 -15.92 -17.69
N SER A 231 -10.47 -16.58 -17.11
CA SER A 231 -11.31 -17.56 -17.80
C SER A 231 -12.67 -16.96 -18.13
N ALA A 232 -13.14 -17.16 -19.36
CA ALA A 232 -14.48 -16.78 -19.74
C ALA A 232 -15.53 -17.63 -18.98
N GLY A 233 -16.54 -16.97 -18.43
CA GLY A 233 -17.58 -17.57 -17.61
C GLY A 233 -17.13 -17.95 -16.20
N ARG A 234 -18.07 -18.51 -15.42
CA ARG A 234 -17.85 -18.99 -14.05
C ARG A 234 -18.36 -20.41 -13.89
N THR A 235 -17.64 -21.19 -13.09
CA THR A 235 -18.02 -22.57 -12.71
C THR A 235 -18.77 -22.63 -11.38
N SER A 236 -18.86 -21.52 -10.66
CA SER A 236 -19.51 -21.41 -9.34
C SER A 236 -20.23 -20.07 -9.19
N ALA A 237 -21.24 -20.02 -8.34
CA ALA A 237 -21.87 -18.78 -7.93
C ALA A 237 -20.87 -17.90 -7.15
N VAL A 238 -21.01 -16.57 -7.28
CA VAL A 238 -20.21 -15.62 -6.50
C VAL A 238 -20.74 -15.58 -5.07
N THR A 239 -19.90 -15.94 -4.11
CA THR A 239 -20.25 -16.03 -2.68
C THR A 239 -19.32 -15.21 -1.80
N LYS A 240 -18.23 -14.64 -2.36
CA LYS A 240 -17.21 -13.90 -1.61
C LYS A 240 -16.72 -12.68 -2.37
N VAL A 241 -16.28 -11.70 -1.60
CA VAL A 241 -15.39 -10.62 -2.07
C VAL A 241 -14.03 -10.82 -1.43
N VAL A 242 -12.98 -10.83 -2.24
CA VAL A 242 -11.59 -10.96 -1.76
C VAL A 242 -10.90 -9.61 -1.90
N VAL A 243 -10.43 -9.09 -0.78
CA VAL A 243 -9.68 -7.83 -0.67
C VAL A 243 -8.20 -8.13 -0.85
N HIS A 244 -7.58 -7.45 -1.83
CA HIS A 244 -6.17 -7.55 -2.16
C HIS A 244 -5.46 -6.21 -2.00
N VAL A 245 -4.14 -6.23 -1.97
CA VAL A 245 -3.26 -5.06 -2.13
C VAL A 245 -2.25 -5.38 -3.23
N THR A 246 -2.16 -4.49 -4.22
CA THR A 246 -1.43 -4.70 -5.47
C THR A 246 0.07 -4.91 -5.31
N GLN A 247 0.67 -4.57 -4.15
CA GLN A 247 2.12 -4.47 -3.97
C GLN A 247 2.76 -3.66 -5.12
N GLY A 248 2.13 -2.56 -5.52
CA GLY A 248 2.52 -1.74 -6.64
C GLY A 248 1.57 -0.56 -6.88
N SER A 249 1.83 0.23 -7.94
CA SER A 249 1.00 1.35 -8.32
C SER A 249 -0.27 0.91 -9.06
N TYR A 250 -1.31 1.74 -9.00
CA TYR A 250 -2.59 1.53 -9.70
C TYR A 250 -2.41 1.31 -11.20
N ALA A 251 -1.65 2.19 -11.86
CA ALA A 251 -1.42 2.10 -13.29
C ALA A 251 -0.52 0.90 -13.66
N GLY A 252 0.49 0.61 -12.85
CA GLY A 252 1.34 -0.56 -12.99
C GLY A 252 0.54 -1.85 -12.93
N SER A 253 -0.36 -1.98 -11.97
CA SER A 253 -1.23 -3.15 -11.80
C SER A 253 -2.17 -3.35 -12.99
N ILE A 254 -2.81 -2.29 -13.49
CA ILE A 254 -3.66 -2.34 -14.69
C ILE A 254 -2.84 -2.78 -15.91
N SER A 255 -1.65 -2.18 -16.10
CA SER A 255 -0.73 -2.55 -17.19
C SER A 255 -0.28 -4.01 -17.08
N TRP A 256 -0.02 -4.49 -15.85
CA TRP A 256 0.35 -5.89 -15.59
C TRP A 256 -0.78 -6.85 -15.95
N PHE A 257 -2.02 -6.54 -15.63
CA PHE A 257 -3.17 -7.36 -16.03
C PHE A 257 -3.43 -7.35 -17.54
N GLN A 258 -3.02 -6.31 -18.24
CA GLN A 258 -3.08 -6.27 -19.71
C GLN A 258 -1.95 -7.07 -20.38
N ASN A 259 -0.93 -7.48 -19.64
CA ASN A 259 0.17 -8.27 -20.17
C ASN A 259 -0.23 -9.75 -20.28
N PRO A 260 -0.27 -10.37 -21.50
CA PRO A 260 -0.64 -11.78 -21.67
C PRO A 260 0.23 -12.76 -20.89
N SER A 261 1.46 -12.36 -20.53
CA SER A 261 2.41 -13.23 -19.82
C SER A 261 2.28 -13.15 -18.30
N SER A 262 1.45 -12.25 -17.75
CA SER A 262 1.33 -12.07 -16.30
C SER A 262 0.62 -13.22 -15.62
N GLN A 263 -0.31 -13.88 -16.32
CA GLN A 263 -1.10 -15.03 -15.82
C GLN A 263 -1.87 -14.71 -14.54
N VAL A 264 -2.19 -13.43 -14.32
CA VAL A 264 -2.97 -12.92 -13.18
C VAL A 264 -3.90 -11.81 -13.63
N SER A 265 -5.00 -11.64 -12.91
CA SER A 265 -5.93 -10.51 -13.06
C SER A 265 -6.78 -10.37 -11.81
N ALA A 266 -7.42 -9.22 -11.62
CA ALA A 266 -8.51 -9.04 -10.66
C ALA A 266 -9.74 -8.49 -11.39
N HIS A 267 -10.89 -8.46 -10.73
CA HIS A 267 -12.08 -7.86 -11.33
C HIS A 267 -12.01 -6.34 -11.29
N TYR A 268 -11.51 -5.80 -10.17
CA TYR A 268 -11.43 -4.37 -9.93
C TYR A 268 -10.08 -3.97 -9.35
N VAL A 269 -9.65 -2.76 -9.66
CA VAL A 269 -8.49 -2.09 -9.06
C VAL A 269 -8.95 -0.71 -8.55
N ILE A 270 -8.54 -0.34 -7.34
CA ILE A 270 -8.92 0.92 -6.69
C ILE A 270 -7.68 1.76 -6.40
N ARG A 271 -7.70 3.00 -6.86
CA ARG A 271 -6.61 3.95 -6.67
C ARG A 271 -6.61 4.51 -5.25
N SER A 272 -5.42 4.64 -4.67
CA SER A 272 -5.25 5.14 -3.31
C SER A 272 -5.60 6.62 -3.15
N SER A 273 -5.20 7.46 -4.09
CA SER A 273 -5.25 8.92 -3.93
C SER A 273 -6.68 9.48 -3.86
N ASP A 274 -7.61 8.94 -4.64
CA ASP A 274 -8.97 9.47 -4.82
C ASP A 274 -10.06 8.39 -4.80
N GLY A 275 -9.68 7.12 -4.69
CA GLY A 275 -10.62 6.01 -4.70
C GLY A 275 -11.18 5.68 -6.09
N GLN A 276 -10.56 6.13 -7.19
CA GLN A 276 -11.00 5.75 -8.53
C GLN A 276 -11.01 4.25 -8.70
N VAL A 277 -12.12 3.71 -9.18
CA VAL A 277 -12.30 2.28 -9.45
C VAL A 277 -12.12 2.01 -10.93
N THR A 278 -11.32 1.00 -11.29
CA THR A 278 -11.25 0.44 -12.64
C THR A 278 -11.64 -1.02 -12.61
N GLN A 279 -12.54 -1.43 -13.50
CA GLN A 279 -12.85 -2.83 -13.76
C GLN A 279 -11.95 -3.36 -14.87
N THR A 280 -11.34 -4.52 -14.65
CA THR A 280 -10.42 -5.16 -15.62
C THR A 280 -10.92 -6.51 -16.11
N VAL A 281 -11.76 -7.20 -15.35
CA VAL A 281 -12.44 -8.44 -15.76
C VAL A 281 -13.93 -8.30 -15.47
N ARG A 282 -14.80 -8.74 -16.40
CA ARG A 282 -16.25 -8.74 -16.18
C ARG A 282 -16.61 -9.68 -15.02
N GLU A 283 -17.59 -9.29 -14.22
CA GLU A 283 -18.01 -10.12 -13.06
C GLU A 283 -18.57 -11.49 -13.46
N ARG A 284 -19.07 -11.64 -14.68
CA ARG A 284 -19.51 -12.92 -15.25
C ARG A 284 -18.37 -13.87 -15.58
N ASP A 285 -17.13 -13.37 -15.66
CA ASP A 285 -15.92 -14.13 -15.98
C ASP A 285 -15.12 -14.41 -14.71
N THR A 286 -14.16 -15.31 -14.78
CA THR A 286 -13.35 -15.74 -13.64
C THR A 286 -11.97 -15.08 -13.70
N ALA A 287 -11.73 -14.03 -12.91
CA ALA A 287 -10.41 -13.45 -12.75
C ALA A 287 -9.47 -14.40 -11.98
N TRP A 288 -8.18 -14.36 -12.28
CA TRP A 288 -7.16 -15.19 -11.63
C TRP A 288 -6.44 -14.40 -10.56
N HIS A 289 -7.03 -14.34 -9.34
CA HIS A 289 -6.56 -13.51 -8.24
C HIS A 289 -6.34 -14.25 -6.91
N ALA A 290 -7.03 -15.37 -6.68
CA ALA A 290 -7.06 -16.04 -5.37
C ALA A 290 -7.13 -17.56 -5.49
N ARG A 291 -6.48 -18.16 -6.51
CA ARG A 291 -6.37 -19.61 -6.71
C ARG A 291 -7.71 -20.33 -6.52
N SER A 292 -7.88 -21.07 -5.40
CA SER A 292 -9.08 -21.85 -5.12
C SER A 292 -10.37 -21.05 -5.03
N ALA A 293 -10.28 -19.76 -4.73
CA ALA A 293 -11.44 -18.87 -4.62
C ALA A 293 -11.82 -18.18 -5.94
N ASN A 294 -11.02 -18.28 -7.01
CA ASN A 294 -11.26 -17.56 -8.27
C ASN A 294 -12.69 -17.71 -8.79
N ALA A 295 -13.20 -18.96 -8.86
CA ALA A 295 -14.50 -19.25 -9.44
C ALA A 295 -15.67 -18.68 -8.62
N SER A 296 -15.53 -18.56 -7.30
CA SER A 296 -16.60 -18.21 -6.37
C SER A 296 -16.48 -16.81 -5.75
N SER A 297 -15.54 -15.99 -6.23
CA SER A 297 -15.33 -14.67 -5.67
C SER A 297 -15.17 -13.57 -6.72
N VAL A 298 -15.31 -12.32 -6.25
CA VAL A 298 -14.87 -11.13 -6.96
C VAL A 298 -13.64 -10.59 -6.24
N GLY A 299 -12.51 -10.48 -6.95
CA GLY A 299 -11.27 -9.91 -6.45
C GLY A 299 -11.23 -8.41 -6.64
N VAL A 300 -10.88 -7.69 -5.57
CA VAL A 300 -10.73 -6.23 -5.54
C VAL A 300 -9.33 -5.89 -5.07
N GLU A 301 -8.53 -5.37 -5.96
CA GLU A 301 -7.18 -4.90 -5.70
C GLU A 301 -7.19 -3.46 -5.20
N HIS A 302 -6.34 -3.17 -4.24
CA HIS A 302 -6.16 -1.83 -3.69
C HIS A 302 -4.72 -1.39 -3.93
N GLU A 303 -4.56 -0.25 -4.57
CA GLU A 303 -3.23 0.31 -4.85
C GLU A 303 -2.41 0.45 -3.57
N GLY A 304 -1.17 -0.01 -3.59
CA GLY A 304 -0.19 0.22 -2.54
C GLY A 304 0.58 -1.00 -2.08
N TYR A 305 1.22 -0.84 -0.94
CA TYR A 305 2.06 -1.87 -0.32
C TYR A 305 1.59 -2.16 1.10
N VAL A 306 1.52 -3.45 1.46
CA VAL A 306 1.03 -3.90 2.78
C VAL A 306 1.87 -3.36 3.95
N SER A 307 3.15 -3.06 3.71
CA SER A 307 4.08 -2.53 4.70
C SER A 307 3.88 -1.05 5.02
N ASN A 308 3.27 -0.28 4.12
CA ASN A 308 3.16 1.18 4.24
C ASN A 308 1.70 1.62 4.37
N PRO A 309 1.25 1.99 5.59
CA PRO A 309 -0.14 2.38 5.86
C PRO A 309 -0.59 3.67 5.15
N ALA A 310 0.32 4.50 4.66
CA ALA A 310 -0.03 5.73 3.93
C ALA A 310 -0.82 5.48 2.64
N TRP A 311 -0.81 4.24 2.13
CA TRP A 311 -1.59 3.85 0.96
C TRP A 311 -3.08 3.68 1.25
N PHE A 312 -3.46 3.36 2.50
CA PHE A 312 -4.85 3.04 2.87
C PHE A 312 -5.63 4.30 3.23
N THR A 313 -5.96 5.10 2.21
CA THR A 313 -6.65 6.40 2.35
C THR A 313 -8.15 6.22 2.60
N ASP A 314 -8.79 7.25 3.18
CA ASP A 314 -10.23 7.28 3.36
C ASP A 314 -10.99 7.20 2.02
N ALA A 315 -10.49 7.87 0.97
CA ALA A 315 -11.06 7.80 -0.36
C ALA A 315 -11.09 6.37 -0.93
N MET A 316 -9.97 5.63 -0.79
CA MET A 316 -9.89 4.22 -1.18
C MET A 316 -10.89 3.36 -0.40
N TYR A 317 -10.93 3.47 0.94
CA TYR A 317 -11.86 2.70 1.77
C TYR A 317 -13.31 2.95 1.39
N ARG A 318 -13.72 4.21 1.19
CA ARG A 318 -15.10 4.56 0.83
C ARG A 318 -15.50 4.02 -0.54
N SER A 319 -14.63 4.15 -1.53
CA SER A 319 -14.88 3.62 -2.88
C SER A 319 -14.94 2.10 -2.88
N SER A 320 -14.01 1.45 -2.20
CA SER A 320 -14.01 -0.01 -2.03
C SER A 320 -15.26 -0.53 -1.31
N ALA A 321 -15.65 0.13 -0.23
CA ALA A 321 -16.86 -0.24 0.50
C ALA A 321 -18.14 0.00 -0.32
N ALA A 322 -18.19 1.04 -1.14
CA ALA A 322 -19.30 1.29 -2.05
C ALA A 322 -19.42 0.19 -3.11
N LEU A 323 -18.30 -0.21 -3.72
CA LEU A 323 -18.23 -1.35 -4.64
C LEU A 323 -18.64 -2.65 -3.93
N THR A 324 -18.11 -2.92 -2.74
CA THR A 324 -18.44 -4.13 -1.97
C THR A 324 -19.92 -4.17 -1.58
N ARG A 325 -20.53 -3.03 -1.23
CA ARG A 325 -21.99 -2.96 -1.01
C ARG A 325 -22.78 -3.32 -2.27
N HIS A 326 -22.34 -2.83 -3.43
CA HIS A 326 -22.94 -3.18 -4.72
C HIS A 326 -22.86 -4.69 -4.97
N LEU A 327 -21.66 -5.27 -4.86
CA LEU A 327 -21.42 -6.70 -5.08
C LEU A 327 -22.23 -7.57 -4.10
N THR A 328 -22.21 -7.24 -2.81
CA THR A 328 -22.95 -8.00 -1.79
C THR A 328 -24.46 -7.93 -2.01
N SER A 329 -25.00 -6.78 -2.43
CA SER A 329 -26.40 -6.65 -2.80
C SER A 329 -26.75 -7.42 -4.07
N LYS A 330 -25.91 -7.35 -5.10
CA LYS A 330 -26.11 -8.02 -6.41
C LYS A 330 -26.14 -9.54 -6.27
N TYR A 331 -25.23 -10.11 -5.47
CA TYR A 331 -25.03 -11.55 -5.34
C TYR A 331 -25.63 -12.15 -4.07
N GLY A 332 -26.29 -11.38 -3.22
CA GLY A 332 -26.86 -11.86 -1.98
C GLY A 332 -25.80 -12.28 -0.94
N ILE A 333 -24.63 -11.68 -0.96
CA ILE A 333 -23.50 -12.03 -0.07
C ILE A 333 -23.70 -11.36 1.29
N PRO A 334 -23.60 -12.08 2.41
CA PRO A 334 -23.64 -11.48 3.75
C PRO A 334 -22.48 -10.48 3.94
N ARG A 335 -22.79 -9.34 4.61
CA ARG A 335 -21.80 -8.29 4.89
C ARG A 335 -21.04 -8.58 6.18
N ASP A 336 -20.31 -9.68 6.20
CA ASP A 336 -19.52 -10.15 7.35
C ASP A 336 -18.11 -10.59 6.92
N ARG A 337 -17.25 -10.91 7.91
CA ARG A 337 -15.88 -11.32 7.70
C ARG A 337 -15.72 -12.76 7.22
N ALA A 338 -16.77 -13.56 7.17
CA ALA A 338 -16.73 -14.89 6.58
C ALA A 338 -16.86 -14.84 5.04
N HIS A 339 -17.45 -13.76 4.52
CA HIS A 339 -17.74 -13.60 3.09
C HIS A 339 -16.92 -12.46 2.44
N ILE A 340 -16.48 -11.47 3.22
CA ILE A 340 -15.60 -10.39 2.80
C ILE A 340 -14.26 -10.65 3.46
N VAL A 341 -13.34 -11.24 2.73
CA VAL A 341 -12.09 -11.82 3.25
C VAL A 341 -10.87 -11.14 2.64
N GLY A 342 -9.74 -11.19 3.34
CA GLY A 342 -8.44 -10.86 2.76
C GLY A 342 -7.88 -12.02 1.94
N HIS A 343 -6.95 -11.73 1.03
CA HIS A 343 -6.30 -12.77 0.25
C HIS A 343 -5.58 -13.77 1.16
N SER A 344 -4.89 -13.29 2.21
CA SER A 344 -4.24 -14.13 3.22
C SER A 344 -5.16 -15.13 3.94
N GLU A 345 -6.47 -14.90 3.91
CA GLU A 345 -7.48 -15.76 4.55
C GLU A 345 -8.07 -16.81 3.61
N VAL A 346 -7.68 -16.78 2.31
CA VAL A 346 -8.11 -17.80 1.34
C VAL A 346 -7.34 -19.10 1.56
N PRO A 347 -8.00 -20.23 1.76
CA PRO A 347 -7.31 -21.50 2.02
C PRO A 347 -6.37 -21.93 0.87
N GLY A 348 -5.18 -22.40 1.25
CA GLY A 348 -4.18 -22.88 0.28
C GLY A 348 -3.39 -21.77 -0.43
N ASN A 349 -3.41 -20.57 0.10
CA ASN A 349 -2.69 -19.42 -0.42
C ASN A 349 -1.47 -19.09 0.48
N ASP A 350 -0.47 -18.45 -0.13
CA ASP A 350 0.80 -18.05 0.50
C ASP A 350 1.00 -16.51 0.50
N HIS A 351 -0.02 -15.76 0.13
CA HIS A 351 -0.01 -14.29 0.13
C HIS A 351 -0.31 -13.71 1.51
N THR A 352 0.14 -12.49 1.78
CA THR A 352 0.00 -11.81 3.08
C THR A 352 -0.96 -10.61 3.05
N ASP A 353 -1.43 -10.24 1.87
CA ASP A 353 -2.32 -9.10 1.67
C ASP A 353 -3.75 -9.37 2.18
N PRO A 354 -4.48 -8.34 2.60
CA PRO A 354 -4.14 -6.93 2.59
C PRO A 354 -3.19 -6.49 3.73
N GLY A 355 -2.70 -7.41 4.57
CA GLY A 355 -1.74 -7.16 5.62
C GLY A 355 -2.32 -6.48 6.88
N PRO A 356 -1.46 -6.28 7.92
CA PRO A 356 -1.91 -5.79 9.23
C PRO A 356 -2.29 -4.31 9.24
N ASN A 357 -1.89 -3.55 8.21
CA ASN A 357 -2.22 -2.13 8.09
C ASN A 357 -3.62 -1.88 7.50
N TRP A 358 -4.28 -2.89 6.95
CA TRP A 358 -5.65 -2.77 6.48
C TRP A 358 -6.61 -2.67 7.67
N ASN A 359 -7.36 -1.58 7.74
CA ASN A 359 -8.30 -1.34 8.85
C ASN A 359 -9.65 -2.03 8.59
N TRP A 360 -9.74 -3.31 8.98
CA TRP A 360 -10.95 -4.10 8.83
C TRP A 360 -12.16 -3.52 9.57
N THR A 361 -11.97 -2.95 10.75
CA THR A 361 -13.05 -2.34 11.54
C THR A 361 -13.69 -1.20 10.76
N TYR A 362 -12.88 -0.29 10.26
CA TYR A 362 -13.33 0.83 9.44
C TYR A 362 -13.98 0.35 8.14
N TYR A 363 -13.30 -0.52 7.40
CA TYR A 363 -13.79 -1.04 6.14
C TYR A 363 -15.18 -1.69 6.29
N MET A 364 -15.34 -2.58 7.27
CA MET A 364 -16.61 -3.27 7.51
C MET A 364 -17.71 -2.33 8.00
N SER A 365 -17.42 -1.29 8.77
CA SER A 365 -18.39 -0.27 9.14
C SER A 365 -18.94 0.46 7.89
N LEU A 366 -18.06 0.83 6.98
CA LEU A 366 -18.42 1.41 5.69
C LEU A 366 -19.26 0.44 4.84
N VAL A 367 -18.88 -0.84 4.75
CA VAL A 367 -19.59 -1.88 3.99
C VAL A 367 -21.00 -2.11 4.55
N ARG A 368 -21.17 -2.09 5.87
CA ARG A 368 -22.48 -2.25 6.53
C ARG A 368 -23.34 -0.99 6.44
N GLY A 369 -22.76 0.15 6.06
CA GLY A 369 -23.45 1.43 6.04
C GLY A 369 -23.60 2.04 7.44
N GLU A 370 -22.75 1.64 8.38
CA GLU A 370 -22.80 2.09 9.79
C GLU A 370 -22.26 3.52 9.98
N THR A 371 -21.86 4.18 8.92
CA THR A 371 -21.23 5.52 8.91
C THR A 371 -22.15 6.67 9.36
N GLY A 372 -23.35 6.36 9.84
CA GLY A 372 -24.33 7.35 10.33
C GLY A 372 -24.65 7.29 11.83
N THR A 373 -24.22 6.26 12.56
CA THR A 373 -24.72 5.98 13.93
C THR A 373 -23.78 6.41 15.07
N GLY A 374 -22.68 7.12 14.79
CA GLY A 374 -21.77 7.61 15.82
C GLY A 374 -22.36 8.74 16.66
N LYS A 375 -21.93 8.84 17.94
CA LYS A 375 -22.19 9.98 18.81
C LYS A 375 -21.13 11.06 18.58
N SER A 376 -21.57 12.32 18.61
CA SER A 376 -20.67 13.46 18.52
C SER A 376 -20.19 13.88 19.89
N PHE A 377 -18.88 14.17 20.00
CA PHE A 377 -18.24 14.63 21.21
C PHE A 377 -17.32 15.82 20.89
N PRO A 378 -17.28 16.84 21.75
CA PRO A 378 -16.28 17.89 21.63
C PRO A 378 -14.90 17.35 21.99
N THR A 379 -13.86 17.90 21.38
CA THR A 379 -12.46 17.64 21.75
C THR A 379 -11.82 18.91 22.31
N TRP A 380 -10.70 18.74 23.00
CA TRP A 380 -9.89 19.83 23.50
C TRP A 380 -8.42 19.61 23.07
N GLY A 381 -7.59 20.65 23.18
CA GLY A 381 -6.19 20.58 22.81
C GLY A 381 -5.95 20.99 21.34
N THR A 382 -4.70 21.26 21.04
CA THR A 382 -4.20 21.60 19.71
C THR A 382 -3.26 20.51 19.22
N ASP A 383 -3.17 20.31 17.91
CA ASP A 383 -2.30 19.33 17.27
C ASP A 383 -2.50 17.88 17.75
N VAL A 384 -3.78 17.54 18.04
CA VAL A 384 -4.12 16.21 18.54
C VAL A 384 -4.06 15.19 17.42
N ASN A 385 -3.21 14.18 17.60
CA ASN A 385 -3.01 13.15 16.59
C ASN A 385 -4.13 12.11 16.57
N ILE A 386 -4.64 11.83 15.39
CA ILE A 386 -5.49 10.68 15.08
C ILE A 386 -4.60 9.58 14.50
N ARG A 387 -4.69 8.39 15.06
CA ARG A 387 -3.81 7.25 14.79
C ARG A 387 -4.54 6.11 14.13
N GLN A 388 -3.86 5.36 13.28
CA GLN A 388 -4.42 4.20 12.60
C GLN A 388 -4.86 3.09 13.57
N GLN A 389 -4.15 2.93 14.68
CA GLN A 389 -4.45 2.00 15.76
C GLN A 389 -4.47 2.71 17.11
N ALA A 390 -5.04 2.08 18.12
CA ALA A 390 -5.17 2.59 19.48
C ALA A 390 -3.81 2.63 20.24
N THR A 391 -2.78 3.24 19.64
CA THR A 391 -1.43 3.35 20.20
C THR A 391 -0.73 4.61 19.67
N THR A 392 0.14 5.22 20.48
CA THR A 392 0.92 6.40 20.12
C THR A 392 2.03 6.11 19.11
N THR A 393 2.40 4.86 18.94
CA THR A 393 3.44 4.43 17.99
C THR A 393 2.91 4.08 16.62
N SER A 394 1.59 3.97 16.44
CA SER A 394 0.99 3.70 15.13
C SER A 394 0.99 4.93 14.24
N THR A 395 0.83 4.73 12.95
CA THR A 395 0.80 5.78 11.94
C THR A 395 -0.25 6.84 12.27
N ARG A 396 0.15 8.11 12.15
CA ARG A 396 -0.74 9.25 12.23
C ARG A 396 -1.51 9.37 10.91
N VAL A 397 -2.84 9.24 10.97
CA VAL A 397 -3.72 9.37 9.79
C VAL A 397 -4.24 10.80 9.62
N ALA A 398 -4.34 11.56 10.72
CA ALA A 398 -4.75 12.96 10.71
C ALA A 398 -4.26 13.68 11.97
N THR A 399 -4.42 15.01 11.98
CA THR A 399 -4.19 15.87 13.16
C THR A 399 -5.37 16.84 13.28
N LEU A 400 -5.93 16.97 14.47
CA LEU A 400 -6.89 18.04 14.79
C LEU A 400 -6.12 19.30 15.17
N PRO A 401 -6.21 20.39 14.41
CA PRO A 401 -5.41 21.60 14.67
C PRO A 401 -5.86 22.34 15.94
N GLY A 402 -7.05 22.08 16.44
CA GLY A 402 -7.62 22.71 17.64
C GLY A 402 -8.91 22.00 18.05
N PRO A 403 -9.58 22.52 19.13
CA PRO A 403 -10.84 21.99 19.59
C PRO A 403 -11.88 21.90 18.46
N THR A 404 -12.49 20.74 18.30
CA THR A 404 -13.49 20.47 17.27
C THR A 404 -14.48 19.41 17.77
N THR A 405 -15.60 19.26 17.09
CA THR A 405 -16.55 18.16 17.36
C THR A 405 -16.22 16.98 16.46
N VAL A 406 -15.98 15.82 17.06
CA VAL A 406 -15.71 14.58 16.36
C VAL A 406 -16.85 13.58 16.54
N ARG A 407 -17.09 12.77 15.52
CA ARG A 407 -18.03 11.67 15.56
C ARG A 407 -17.30 10.40 15.96
N VAL A 408 -17.81 9.70 16.98
CA VAL A 408 -17.27 8.45 17.50
C VAL A 408 -18.26 7.32 17.26
N THR A 409 -17.84 6.23 16.65
CA THR A 409 -18.71 5.06 16.40
C THR A 409 -18.47 3.91 17.37
N CYS A 410 -17.25 3.73 17.84
CA CYS A 410 -16.91 2.72 18.86
C CYS A 410 -15.63 3.13 19.61
N GLN A 411 -15.31 2.42 20.69
CA GLN A 411 -14.14 2.67 21.51
C GLN A 411 -13.49 1.35 21.98
N VAL A 412 -12.19 1.40 22.26
CA VAL A 412 -11.37 0.22 22.59
C VAL A 412 -10.34 0.57 23.66
N ARG A 413 -9.90 -0.42 24.44
CA ARG A 413 -8.71 -0.30 25.28
C ARG A 413 -7.46 -0.42 24.40
N GLY A 414 -6.53 0.50 24.55
CA GLY A 414 -5.28 0.54 23.82
C GLY A 414 -4.12 0.96 24.72
N GLN A 415 -3.10 1.57 24.13
CA GLN A 415 -1.96 2.09 24.89
C GLN A 415 -2.41 3.20 25.83
N SER A 416 -1.98 3.13 27.10
CA SER A 416 -2.17 4.24 28.06
C SER A 416 -1.44 5.50 27.59
N VAL A 417 -2.15 6.61 27.55
CA VAL A 417 -1.62 7.95 27.23
C VAL A 417 -1.71 8.81 28.48
N THR A 418 -0.62 9.47 28.80
CA THR A 418 -0.53 10.46 29.89
C THR A 418 -0.27 11.84 29.32
N TYR A 419 -1.10 12.82 29.70
CA TYR A 419 -0.95 14.21 29.32
C TYR A 419 -1.48 15.12 30.45
N ASN A 420 -0.68 16.12 30.84
CA ASN A 420 -1.02 17.04 31.93
C ASN A 420 -1.45 16.33 33.24
N GLY A 421 -0.75 15.24 33.59
CA GLY A 421 -1.01 14.47 34.82
C GLY A 421 -2.26 13.58 34.77
N ARG A 422 -2.98 13.53 33.68
CA ARG A 422 -4.11 12.62 33.46
C ARG A 422 -3.68 11.44 32.60
N THR A 423 -4.15 10.25 32.92
CA THR A 423 -3.85 9.01 32.15
C THR A 423 -5.15 8.34 31.73
N ASN A 424 -5.22 7.90 30.48
CA ASN A 424 -6.33 7.13 29.95
C ASN A 424 -5.83 6.09 28.92
N ASP A 425 -6.38 4.89 28.94
CA ASP A 425 -6.09 3.80 28.00
C ASP A 425 -7.23 3.58 26.98
N ALA A 426 -8.32 4.36 27.09
CA ALA A 426 -9.41 4.30 26.14
C ALA A 426 -9.11 5.11 24.88
N TRP A 427 -9.47 4.55 23.74
CA TRP A 427 -9.34 5.15 22.43
C TRP A 427 -10.66 5.07 21.67
N SER A 428 -11.05 6.15 21.04
CA SER A 428 -12.29 6.24 20.26
C SER A 428 -12.01 6.25 18.78
N TYR A 429 -12.75 5.43 18.04
CA TYR A 429 -12.67 5.38 16.59
C TYR A 429 -13.49 6.50 15.96
N LEU A 430 -12.82 7.31 15.13
CA LEU A 430 -13.36 8.44 14.39
C LEU A 430 -13.57 8.04 12.93
N PRO A 431 -14.79 7.71 12.49
CA PRO A 431 -15.03 7.25 11.12
C PRO A 431 -14.77 8.31 10.08
N ASP A 432 -14.86 9.60 10.44
CA ASP A 432 -14.60 10.71 9.52
C ASP A 432 -13.12 10.89 9.20
N TYR A 433 -12.24 10.28 10.00
CA TYR A 433 -10.78 10.33 9.84
C TYR A 433 -10.16 8.95 9.57
N GLY A 434 -10.93 7.88 9.69
CA GLY A 434 -10.42 6.52 9.53
C GLY A 434 -9.41 6.08 10.59
N GLY A 435 -9.50 6.63 11.82
CA GLY A 435 -8.51 6.38 12.85
C GLY A 435 -9.00 6.60 14.28
N TYR A 436 -8.10 6.40 15.24
CA TYR A 436 -8.38 6.45 16.67
C TYR A 436 -7.80 7.73 17.30
N ILE A 437 -8.60 8.36 18.16
CA ILE A 437 -8.16 9.41 19.09
C ILE A 437 -8.11 8.80 20.50
N SER A 438 -7.10 9.18 21.31
CA SER A 438 -7.16 8.86 22.75
C SER A 438 -8.30 9.64 23.39
N ASN A 439 -9.14 8.96 24.19
CA ASN A 439 -10.24 9.59 24.91
C ASN A 439 -9.77 10.68 25.88
N LEU A 440 -8.47 10.71 26.16
CA LEU A 440 -7.86 11.79 26.93
C LEU A 440 -8.11 13.19 26.32
N PHE A 441 -8.25 13.26 24.98
CA PHE A 441 -8.48 14.50 24.24
C PHE A 441 -9.95 14.74 23.88
N ILE A 442 -10.86 13.89 24.31
CA ILE A 442 -12.31 14.12 24.18
C ILE A 442 -12.77 14.87 25.44
N ASP A 443 -13.49 15.97 25.24
CA ASP A 443 -13.91 16.86 26.30
C ASP A 443 -15.18 16.35 27.02
N VAL A 444 -15.01 15.26 27.75
CA VAL A 444 -16.02 14.67 28.64
C VAL A 444 -15.33 14.20 29.93
N PRO A 445 -16.04 14.15 31.05
CA PRO A 445 -15.47 13.75 32.35
C PRO A 445 -15.14 12.25 32.41
N GLU A 446 -15.84 11.42 31.63
CA GLU A 446 -15.71 9.98 31.68
C GLU A 446 -14.50 9.50 30.84
N ALA A 447 -13.69 8.61 31.42
CA ALA A 447 -12.58 7.96 30.73
C ALA A 447 -13.05 7.03 29.58
N TRP A 448 -14.23 6.44 29.73
CA TRP A 448 -14.91 5.61 28.73
C TRP A 448 -16.21 6.31 28.32
N LEU A 449 -16.37 6.59 27.03
CA LEU A 449 -17.47 7.44 26.54
C LEU A 449 -18.84 6.78 26.76
N PRO A 450 -19.82 7.53 27.36
CA PRO A 450 -21.09 6.97 27.65
C PRO A 450 -21.93 6.65 26.41
N GLY A 451 -22.44 5.39 26.35
CA GLY A 451 -23.28 4.92 25.25
C GLY A 451 -22.58 4.83 23.87
N VAL A 452 -21.28 4.71 23.90
CA VAL A 452 -20.46 4.34 22.73
C VAL A 452 -20.11 2.84 22.88
N PRO A 453 -20.41 2.00 21.88
CA PRO A 453 -20.10 0.56 21.96
C PRO A 453 -18.61 0.29 21.93
N THR A 454 -18.20 -0.91 22.33
CA THR A 454 -16.83 -1.41 22.10
C THR A 454 -16.65 -1.74 20.62
N CYS A 455 -15.47 -1.41 20.05
CA CYS A 455 -15.12 -1.79 18.68
C CYS A 455 -15.01 -3.35 18.52
#